data_dcbc8a48712b47d2df3fb0d2b4074c3f
#
_entry.id   dcbc8a48712b47d2df3fb0d2b4074c3f
#
_cell.length_a   1.000
_cell.length_b   1.000
_cell.length_c   1.000
_cell.angle_alpha   90.00
_cell.angle_beta   90.00
_cell.angle_gamma   90.00
#
_symmetry.space_group_name_H-M   'P 1'
#
loop_
_entity.id
_entity.type
_entity.pdbx_description
1 polymer ?
#
loop_
_entity_poly.entity_id
_entity_poly.type
_entity_poly.pdbx_seq_one_letter_code
_entity_poly.pdbx_strand_id
1 'polypeptide(L)'
;MTRTRTRPLVRRLLTTKAAVLFAVGCGLAGTLALYFGVNPTVSFLGAANIALYAGAYTPLKRISAVNTWVGAIVGGIPPLMGWAAAAGESATGDGTWRELLFASDGSSLGGWLFAGLLFAWQFPHFMPLSWGIRHEYKAAGLKMLAWTNPARNGRVALRYSLAFIPLCVGLSATGVTEWSFAVTSLPVNAWLVWEAVKFWRLEGHKGSARGLFWASVWHLPVIMVLALAQKKGMWGRVWRSVFGEPDAEEEDGEWVYEDEEDEDVVKAVVKK
;
A
#
# COMPACT_ATOMS: atom_id res chain seq x y z
N MET A 1 -28.17 7.94 8.22
CA MET A 1 -27.12 7.69 9.23
C MET A 1 -26.93 8.97 10.03
N THR A 2 -26.86 8.91 11.33
CA THR A 2 -26.75 10.07 12.23
C THR A 2 -25.53 10.93 11.92
N ARG A 3 -24.38 10.31 11.70
CA ARG A 3 -23.11 10.99 11.43
C ARG A 3 -23.05 11.71 10.07
N THR A 4 -24.01 11.52 9.16
CA THR A 4 -24.00 12.15 7.82
C THR A 4 -25.05 13.25 7.67
N ARG A 5 -25.86 13.52 8.70
CA ARG A 5 -26.94 14.53 8.67
C ARG A 5 -26.42 15.95 8.45
N THR A 6 -25.23 16.25 8.90
CA THR A 6 -24.61 17.59 8.80
C THR A 6 -23.92 17.88 7.48
N ARG A 7 -23.84 16.89 6.56
CA ARG A 7 -23.17 17.09 5.27
C ARG A 7 -23.90 18.11 4.40
N PRO A 8 -23.17 19.03 3.71
CA PRO A 8 -23.75 20.12 2.93
C PRO A 8 -24.79 19.66 1.90
N LEU A 9 -24.54 18.55 1.20
CA LEU A 9 -25.46 17.99 0.22
C LEU A 9 -26.76 17.46 0.87
N VAL A 10 -26.66 16.81 2.04
CA VAL A 10 -27.82 16.32 2.81
C VAL A 10 -28.65 17.48 3.35
N ARG A 11 -27.99 18.57 3.76
CA ARG A 11 -28.64 19.81 4.24
C ARG A 11 -29.14 20.71 3.10
N ARG A 12 -28.99 20.29 1.85
CA ARG A 12 -29.35 21.08 0.66
C ARG A 12 -28.66 22.46 0.57
N LEU A 13 -27.49 22.61 1.20
CA LEU A 13 -26.67 23.83 1.08
C LEU A 13 -25.94 23.90 -0.26
N LEU A 14 -25.85 22.78 -0.97
CA LEU A 14 -25.27 22.64 -2.27
C LEU A 14 -26.24 21.88 -3.20
N THR A 15 -26.41 22.36 -4.43
CA THR A 15 -27.21 21.63 -5.41
C THR A 15 -26.46 20.37 -5.88
N THR A 16 -27.20 19.33 -6.25
CA THR A 16 -26.60 18.09 -6.78
C THR A 16 -25.78 18.38 -8.05
N LYS A 17 -26.24 19.28 -8.92
CA LYS A 17 -25.51 19.68 -10.14
C LYS A 17 -24.16 20.32 -9.80
N ALA A 18 -24.12 21.26 -8.86
CA ALA A 18 -22.88 21.91 -8.40
C ALA A 18 -21.92 20.90 -7.78
N ALA A 19 -22.42 19.96 -6.97
CA ALA A 19 -21.61 18.90 -6.37
C ALA A 19 -21.00 17.96 -7.43
N VAL A 20 -21.75 17.59 -8.45
CA VAL A 20 -21.27 16.75 -9.55
C VAL A 20 -20.22 17.50 -10.40
N LEU A 21 -20.49 18.74 -10.78
CA LEU A 21 -19.53 19.55 -11.55
C LEU A 21 -18.23 19.75 -10.77
N PHE A 22 -18.31 20.01 -9.47
CA PHE A 22 -17.14 20.12 -8.60
C PHE A 22 -16.36 18.80 -8.54
N ALA A 23 -17.03 17.67 -8.35
CA ALA A 23 -16.38 16.36 -8.28
C ALA A 23 -15.69 15.97 -9.60
N VAL A 24 -16.36 16.22 -10.74
CA VAL A 24 -15.79 15.98 -12.08
C VAL A 24 -14.60 16.92 -12.33
N GLY A 25 -14.75 18.22 -12.02
CA GLY A 25 -13.66 19.19 -12.17
C GLY A 25 -12.41 18.84 -11.34
N CYS A 26 -12.60 18.48 -10.07
CA CYS A 26 -11.49 18.04 -9.22
C CYS A 26 -10.88 16.71 -9.70
N GLY A 27 -11.69 15.77 -10.17
CA GLY A 27 -11.23 14.51 -10.72
C GLY A 27 -10.35 14.69 -11.96
N LEU A 28 -10.81 15.53 -12.90
CA LEU A 28 -10.06 15.86 -14.12
C LEU A 28 -8.77 16.62 -13.77
N ALA A 29 -8.87 17.67 -12.96
CA ALA A 29 -7.70 18.45 -12.55
C ALA A 29 -6.65 17.60 -11.84
N GLY A 30 -7.06 16.72 -10.91
CA GLY A 30 -6.15 15.81 -10.21
C GLY A 30 -5.50 14.79 -11.16
N THR A 31 -6.26 14.21 -12.09
CA THR A 31 -5.72 13.26 -13.08
C THR A 31 -4.73 13.94 -14.03
N LEU A 32 -5.04 15.15 -14.51
CA LEU A 32 -4.13 15.94 -15.36
C LEU A 32 -2.87 16.36 -14.59
N ALA A 33 -3.00 16.77 -13.33
CA ALA A 33 -1.86 17.12 -12.49
C ALA A 33 -0.92 15.92 -12.28
N LEU A 34 -1.46 14.71 -12.11
CA LEU A 34 -0.65 13.49 -12.04
C LEU A 34 -0.01 13.15 -13.38
N TYR A 35 -0.70 13.40 -14.49
CA TYR A 35 -0.16 13.12 -15.83
C TYR A 35 1.04 14.00 -16.17
N PHE A 36 0.92 15.31 -15.94
CA PHE A 36 1.98 16.26 -16.28
C PHE A 36 3.03 16.42 -15.18
N GLY A 37 2.66 16.21 -13.91
CA GLY A 37 3.53 16.45 -12.77
C GLY A 37 4.22 15.20 -12.21
N VAL A 38 3.81 13.98 -12.64
CA VAL A 38 4.40 12.72 -12.19
C VAL A 38 4.70 11.84 -13.40
N ASN A 39 3.78 10.96 -13.79
CA ASN A 39 3.88 10.15 -14.99
C ASN A 39 2.51 9.61 -15.43
N PRO A 40 2.36 9.15 -16.70
CA PRO A 40 1.11 8.63 -17.22
C PRO A 40 0.56 7.41 -16.45
N THR A 41 1.44 6.53 -15.94
CA THR A 41 1.05 5.33 -15.19
C THR A 41 0.36 5.70 -13.88
N VAL A 42 0.92 6.64 -13.13
CA VAL A 42 0.31 7.13 -11.87
C VAL A 42 -1.00 7.84 -12.14
N SER A 43 -1.08 8.63 -13.21
CA SER A 43 -2.33 9.28 -13.64
C SER A 43 -3.42 8.27 -13.97
N PHE A 44 -3.08 7.21 -14.74
CA PHE A 44 -4.01 6.12 -15.05
C PHE A 44 -4.50 5.40 -13.79
N LEU A 45 -3.60 5.05 -12.87
CA LEU A 45 -3.97 4.43 -11.58
C LEU A 45 -4.90 5.32 -10.77
N GLY A 46 -4.66 6.63 -10.74
CA GLY A 46 -5.52 7.61 -10.07
C GLY A 46 -6.92 7.69 -10.69
N ALA A 47 -7.01 7.79 -12.02
CA ALA A 47 -8.27 7.78 -12.75
C ALA A 47 -9.04 6.47 -12.54
N ALA A 48 -8.36 5.32 -12.66
CA ALA A 48 -8.94 4.00 -12.40
C ALA A 48 -9.46 3.86 -10.97
N ASN A 49 -8.72 4.42 -9.99
CA ASN A 49 -9.14 4.42 -8.59
C ASN A 49 -10.43 5.23 -8.37
N ILE A 50 -10.54 6.42 -8.99
CA ILE A 50 -11.78 7.22 -8.95
C ILE A 50 -12.94 6.46 -9.58
N ALA A 51 -12.73 5.85 -10.76
CA ALA A 51 -13.75 5.08 -11.46
C ALA A 51 -14.20 3.86 -10.63
N LEU A 52 -13.27 3.12 -10.03
CA LEU A 52 -13.56 1.96 -9.19
C LEU A 52 -14.33 2.36 -7.93
N TYR A 53 -13.93 3.47 -7.28
CA TYR A 53 -14.59 3.99 -6.08
C TYR A 53 -16.02 4.44 -6.38
N ALA A 54 -16.20 5.29 -7.39
CA ALA A 54 -17.51 5.87 -7.72
C ALA A 54 -18.41 4.88 -8.45
N GLY A 55 -17.87 4.17 -9.44
CA GLY A 55 -18.63 3.30 -10.34
C GLY A 55 -18.92 1.90 -9.80
N ALA A 56 -18.01 1.30 -9.01
CA ALA A 56 -18.19 -0.04 -8.50
C ALA A 56 -18.43 -0.07 -6.99
N TYR A 57 -17.50 0.45 -6.19
CA TYR A 57 -17.57 0.35 -4.74
C TYR A 57 -18.82 1.02 -4.14
N THR A 58 -19.14 2.22 -4.59
CA THR A 58 -20.26 2.99 -4.03
C THR A 58 -21.61 2.35 -4.30
N PRO A 59 -21.97 1.90 -5.52
CA PRO A 59 -23.20 1.15 -5.77
C PRO A 59 -23.25 -0.19 -5.04
N LEU A 60 -22.13 -0.95 -5.00
CA LEU A 60 -22.06 -2.25 -4.33
C LEU A 60 -22.40 -2.21 -2.85
N LYS A 61 -22.25 -1.08 -2.16
CA LYS A 61 -22.62 -0.93 -0.75
C LYS A 61 -24.09 -1.29 -0.48
N ARG A 62 -24.97 -1.06 -1.46
CA ARG A 62 -26.40 -1.39 -1.34
C ARG A 62 -26.74 -2.79 -1.81
N ILE A 63 -25.88 -3.40 -2.60
CA ILE A 63 -26.15 -4.66 -3.29
C ILE A 63 -25.55 -5.84 -2.51
N SER A 64 -24.28 -5.76 -2.13
CA SER A 64 -23.54 -6.91 -1.59
C SER A 64 -22.43 -6.49 -0.63
N ALA A 65 -22.16 -7.35 0.37
CA ALA A 65 -21.02 -7.21 1.27
C ALA A 65 -19.65 -7.33 0.55
N VAL A 66 -19.62 -7.76 -0.71
CA VAL A 66 -18.42 -7.75 -1.58
C VAL A 66 -17.86 -6.33 -1.77
N ASN A 67 -18.69 -5.30 -1.56
CA ASN A 67 -18.21 -3.91 -1.53
C ASN A 67 -16.97 -3.71 -0.65
N THR A 68 -16.80 -4.50 0.41
CA THR A 68 -15.65 -4.39 1.31
C THR A 68 -14.35 -4.75 0.61
N TRP A 69 -14.34 -5.79 -0.23
CA TRP A 69 -13.15 -6.19 -1.01
C TRP A 69 -12.86 -5.21 -2.14
N VAL A 70 -13.89 -4.74 -2.84
CA VAL A 70 -13.71 -3.70 -3.85
C VAL A 70 -13.17 -2.41 -3.21
N GLY A 71 -13.67 -2.04 -2.02
CA GLY A 71 -13.14 -0.93 -1.24
C GLY A 71 -11.68 -1.14 -0.82
N ALA A 72 -11.31 -2.38 -0.51
CA ALA A 72 -9.93 -2.72 -0.15
C ALA A 72 -8.97 -2.61 -1.36
N ILE A 73 -9.42 -2.97 -2.57
CA ILE A 73 -8.65 -2.73 -3.80
C ILE A 73 -8.44 -1.23 -4.01
N VAL A 74 -9.51 -0.44 -3.90
CA VAL A 74 -9.43 1.03 -3.99
C VAL A 74 -8.38 1.61 -3.03
N GLY A 75 -8.36 1.14 -1.77
CA GLY A 75 -7.39 1.60 -0.78
C GLY A 75 -5.99 1.01 -0.95
N GLY A 76 -5.81 -0.07 -1.71
CA GLY A 76 -4.51 -0.65 -2.06
C GLY A 76 -3.81 0.05 -3.23
N ILE A 77 -4.53 0.78 -4.07
CA ILE A 77 -3.96 1.49 -5.23
C ILE A 77 -3.02 2.65 -4.84
N PRO A 78 -3.29 3.51 -3.83
CA PRO A 78 -2.43 4.64 -3.52
C PRO A 78 -0.98 4.29 -3.18
N PRO A 79 -0.66 3.24 -2.40
CA PRO A 79 0.74 2.82 -2.22
C PRO A 79 1.44 2.42 -3.52
N LEU A 80 0.71 1.76 -4.43
CA LEU A 80 1.23 1.41 -5.73
C LEU A 80 1.49 2.65 -6.59
N MET A 81 0.61 3.67 -6.50
CA MET A 81 0.85 4.97 -7.15
C MET A 81 2.11 5.65 -6.62
N GLY A 82 2.31 5.67 -5.29
CA GLY A 82 3.51 6.22 -4.66
C GLY A 82 4.79 5.49 -5.10
N TRP A 83 4.73 4.16 -5.17
CA TRP A 83 5.85 3.36 -5.68
C TRP A 83 6.17 3.66 -7.14
N ALA A 84 5.16 3.66 -8.02
CA ALA A 84 5.32 3.96 -9.43
C ALA A 84 5.77 5.40 -9.70
N ALA A 85 5.44 6.35 -8.82
CA ALA A 85 5.95 7.71 -8.88
C ALA A 85 7.46 7.75 -8.59
N ALA A 86 7.89 7.13 -7.49
CA ALA A 86 9.30 7.08 -7.10
C ALA A 86 10.15 6.25 -8.10
N ALA A 87 9.64 5.12 -8.57
CA ALA A 87 10.31 4.32 -9.58
C ALA A 87 10.45 5.04 -10.93
N GLY A 88 9.47 5.88 -11.29
CA GLY A 88 9.51 6.66 -12.53
C GLY A 88 10.63 7.72 -12.56
N GLU A 89 11.05 8.23 -11.40
CA GLU A 89 12.19 9.17 -11.31
C GLU A 89 13.53 8.47 -11.50
N SER A 90 13.62 7.18 -11.19
CA SER A 90 14.83 6.37 -11.28
C SER A 90 14.78 5.31 -12.40
N ALA A 91 13.75 5.36 -13.26
CA ALA A 91 13.62 4.42 -14.37
C ALA A 91 14.75 4.62 -15.38
N THR A 92 15.48 3.55 -15.66
CA THR A 92 16.56 3.53 -16.66
C THR A 92 16.07 3.12 -18.05
N GLY A 93 14.84 2.59 -18.15
CA GLY A 93 14.19 2.14 -19.37
C GLY A 93 13.27 3.18 -19.99
N ASP A 94 12.18 2.71 -20.60
CA ASP A 94 11.21 3.57 -21.28
C ASP A 94 10.18 4.23 -20.32
N GLY A 95 10.23 3.93 -19.01
CA GLY A 95 9.32 4.46 -18.00
C GLY A 95 7.87 4.02 -18.20
N THR A 96 7.62 2.96 -18.98
CA THR A 96 6.28 2.46 -19.25
C THR A 96 5.66 1.80 -18.01
N TRP A 97 4.34 1.60 -18.06
CA TRP A 97 3.62 0.89 -17.01
C TRP A 97 4.15 -0.54 -16.76
N ARG A 98 4.77 -1.18 -17.76
CA ARG A 98 5.38 -2.51 -17.61
C ARG A 98 6.59 -2.45 -16.70
N GLU A 99 7.50 -1.53 -16.93
CA GLU A 99 8.68 -1.31 -16.08
C GLU A 99 8.25 -0.91 -14.65
N LEU A 100 7.33 0.05 -14.53
CA LEU A 100 6.94 0.59 -13.22
C LEU A 100 6.11 -0.37 -12.36
N LEU A 101 5.32 -1.26 -12.97
CA LEU A 101 4.40 -2.14 -12.25
C LEU A 101 4.75 -3.62 -12.35
N PHE A 102 5.47 -4.04 -13.39
CA PHE A 102 5.75 -5.44 -13.70
C PHE A 102 7.18 -5.63 -14.23
N ALA A 103 8.15 -4.96 -13.61
CA ALA A 103 9.55 -5.08 -13.95
C ALA A 103 10.01 -6.54 -13.90
N SER A 104 10.72 -6.99 -14.95
CA SER A 104 11.17 -8.38 -15.08
C SER A 104 12.25 -8.76 -14.07
N ASP A 105 12.99 -7.79 -13.57
CA ASP A 105 13.99 -7.95 -12.50
C ASP A 105 13.39 -8.07 -11.08
N GLY A 106 12.07 -7.93 -10.96
CA GLY A 106 11.36 -7.99 -9.67
C GLY A 106 11.41 -6.68 -8.87
N SER A 107 12.02 -5.61 -9.35
CA SER A 107 12.12 -4.32 -8.66
C SER A 107 10.75 -3.72 -8.30
N SER A 108 9.70 -4.00 -9.09
CA SER A 108 8.33 -3.56 -8.84
C SER A 108 7.59 -4.32 -7.72
N LEU A 109 8.10 -5.47 -7.26
CA LEU A 109 7.43 -6.30 -6.25
C LEU A 109 7.20 -5.57 -4.93
N GLY A 110 8.11 -4.68 -4.53
CA GLY A 110 7.96 -3.86 -3.34
C GLY A 110 6.68 -3.02 -3.36
N GLY A 111 6.34 -2.43 -4.50
CA GLY A 111 5.09 -1.68 -4.69
C GLY A 111 3.84 -2.53 -4.48
N TRP A 112 3.83 -3.74 -5.02
CA TRP A 112 2.73 -4.69 -4.84
C TRP A 112 2.61 -5.20 -3.40
N LEU A 113 3.74 -5.39 -2.70
CA LEU A 113 3.73 -5.78 -1.29
C LEU A 113 3.18 -4.66 -0.40
N PHE A 114 3.53 -3.40 -0.63
CA PHE A 114 2.91 -2.27 0.07
C PHE A 114 1.43 -2.11 -0.26
N ALA A 115 1.05 -2.29 -1.52
CA ALA A 115 -0.35 -2.32 -1.92
C ALA A 115 -1.12 -3.44 -1.21
N GLY A 116 -0.54 -4.64 -1.16
CA GLY A 116 -1.07 -5.80 -0.45
C GLY A 116 -1.17 -5.58 1.07
N LEU A 117 -0.18 -4.93 1.66
CA LEU A 117 -0.16 -4.58 3.08
C LEU A 117 -1.32 -3.63 3.42
N LEU A 118 -1.51 -2.57 2.62
CA LEU A 118 -2.60 -1.64 2.85
C LEU A 118 -3.97 -2.24 2.49
N PHE A 119 -4.04 -3.07 1.45
CA PHE A 119 -5.23 -3.86 1.15
C PHE A 119 -5.63 -4.75 2.33
N ALA A 120 -4.69 -5.50 2.91
CA ALA A 120 -4.94 -6.38 4.06
C ALA A 120 -5.33 -5.58 5.31
N TRP A 121 -4.69 -4.43 5.57
CA TRP A 121 -4.92 -3.61 6.76
C TRP A 121 -6.35 -3.12 6.90
N GLN A 122 -7.01 -2.86 5.79
CA GLN A 122 -8.38 -2.35 5.83
C GLN A 122 -9.36 -3.30 6.51
N PHE A 123 -9.12 -4.62 6.46
CA PHE A 123 -10.04 -5.59 7.06
C PHE A 123 -9.99 -5.58 8.58
N PRO A 124 -8.85 -5.76 9.28
CA PRO A 124 -8.81 -5.67 10.74
C PRO A 124 -9.20 -4.26 11.26
N HIS A 125 -9.11 -3.23 10.43
CA HIS A 125 -9.57 -1.89 10.77
C HIS A 125 -11.08 -1.70 10.55
N PHE A 126 -11.58 -2.07 9.39
CA PHE A 126 -12.97 -1.82 9.00
C PHE A 126 -13.97 -2.80 9.65
N MET A 127 -13.61 -4.07 9.84
CA MET A 127 -14.53 -5.06 10.40
C MET A 127 -15.02 -4.67 11.82
N PRO A 128 -14.14 -4.31 12.77
CA PRO A 128 -14.57 -3.87 14.09
C PRO A 128 -15.25 -2.49 14.05
N LEU A 129 -14.80 -1.57 13.20
CA LEU A 129 -15.46 -0.26 13.02
C LEU A 129 -16.90 -0.44 12.54
N SER A 130 -17.11 -1.25 11.52
CA SER A 130 -18.42 -1.51 10.95
C SER A 130 -19.34 -2.23 11.94
N TRP A 131 -18.77 -3.08 12.80
CA TRP A 131 -19.52 -3.73 13.87
C TRP A 131 -20.04 -2.72 14.91
N GLY A 132 -19.26 -1.72 15.28
CA GLY A 132 -19.65 -0.64 16.19
C GLY A 132 -20.87 0.16 15.71
N ILE A 133 -20.99 0.37 14.40
CA ILE A 133 -22.09 1.14 13.79
C ILE A 133 -23.02 0.28 12.92
N ARG A 134 -23.08 -1.03 13.17
CA ARG A 134 -23.85 -1.99 12.36
C ARG A 134 -25.34 -1.67 12.25
N HIS A 135 -25.93 -1.12 13.31
CA HIS A 135 -27.34 -0.75 13.33
C HIS A 135 -27.62 0.42 12.37
N GLU A 136 -26.71 1.39 12.28
CA GLU A 136 -26.83 2.50 11.33
C GLU A 136 -26.68 2.03 9.88
N TYR A 137 -25.76 1.09 9.61
CA TYR A 137 -25.62 0.48 8.29
C TYR A 137 -26.87 -0.29 7.86
N LYS A 138 -27.46 -1.08 8.78
CA LYS A 138 -28.71 -1.79 8.56
C LYS A 138 -29.85 -0.83 8.27
N ALA A 139 -30.02 0.20 9.09
CA ALA A 139 -31.07 1.23 8.91
C ALA A 139 -30.89 2.02 7.59
N ALA A 140 -29.66 2.20 7.10
CA ALA A 140 -29.38 2.85 5.83
C ALA A 140 -29.46 1.91 4.60
N GLY A 141 -29.79 0.64 4.79
CA GLY A 141 -29.87 -0.36 3.72
C GLY A 141 -28.53 -0.75 3.10
N LEU A 142 -27.40 -0.49 3.82
CA LEU A 142 -26.06 -0.79 3.33
C LEU A 142 -25.64 -2.21 3.75
N LYS A 143 -25.26 -3.05 2.81
CA LYS A 143 -24.92 -4.46 3.02
C LYS A 143 -23.48 -4.60 3.54
N MET A 144 -23.32 -4.72 4.87
CA MET A 144 -22.04 -4.90 5.55
C MET A 144 -22.01 -6.22 6.30
N LEU A 145 -20.85 -6.92 6.30
CA LEU A 145 -20.69 -8.21 7.00
C LEU A 145 -21.03 -8.13 8.47
N ALA A 146 -20.75 -7.00 9.10
CA ALA A 146 -20.99 -6.77 10.52
C ALA A 146 -22.43 -7.03 10.98
N TRP A 147 -23.44 -6.92 10.11
CA TRP A 147 -24.83 -7.24 10.42
C TRP A 147 -25.42 -8.33 9.54
N THR A 148 -24.88 -8.55 8.33
CA THR A 148 -25.37 -9.62 7.44
C THR A 148 -24.82 -10.98 7.84
N ASN A 149 -23.57 -11.04 8.30
CA ASN A 149 -22.91 -12.27 8.77
C ASN A 149 -21.78 -11.94 9.76
N PRO A 150 -22.07 -11.73 11.07
CA PRO A 150 -21.08 -11.38 12.09
C PRO A 150 -19.96 -12.40 12.23
N ALA A 151 -20.27 -13.69 12.17
CA ALA A 151 -19.28 -14.75 12.24
C ALA A 151 -18.25 -14.68 11.09
N ARG A 152 -18.72 -14.38 9.86
CA ARG A 152 -17.84 -14.16 8.72
C ARG A 152 -17.04 -12.86 8.87
N ASN A 153 -17.62 -11.82 9.45
CA ASN A 153 -16.95 -10.56 9.75
C ASN A 153 -15.68 -10.80 10.60
N GLY A 154 -15.80 -11.58 11.68
CA GLY A 154 -14.66 -11.95 12.54
C GLY A 154 -13.62 -12.80 11.82
N ARG A 155 -14.05 -13.81 11.03
CA ARG A 155 -13.12 -14.66 10.25
C ARG A 155 -12.34 -13.87 9.21
N VAL A 156 -12.96 -12.92 8.54
CA VAL A 156 -12.31 -12.05 7.56
C VAL A 156 -11.25 -11.18 8.25
N ALA A 157 -11.59 -10.53 9.37
CA ALA A 157 -10.62 -9.75 10.13
C ALA A 157 -9.38 -10.58 10.51
N LEU A 158 -9.59 -11.81 11.03
CA LEU A 158 -8.49 -12.70 11.43
C LEU A 158 -7.61 -13.12 10.24
N ARG A 159 -8.22 -13.53 9.11
CA ARG A 159 -7.47 -13.96 7.92
C ARG A 159 -6.53 -12.88 7.41
N TYR A 160 -7.01 -11.65 7.32
CA TYR A 160 -6.21 -10.53 6.84
C TYR A 160 -5.22 -10.01 7.88
N SER A 161 -5.48 -10.18 9.19
CA SER A 161 -4.47 -9.96 10.22
C SER A 161 -3.30 -10.94 10.11
N LEU A 162 -3.56 -12.21 9.80
CA LEU A 162 -2.52 -13.22 9.58
C LEU A 162 -1.71 -12.94 8.30
N ALA A 163 -2.32 -12.34 7.27
CA ALA A 163 -1.66 -12.03 6.01
C ALA A 163 -0.50 -11.02 6.16
N PHE A 164 -0.44 -10.24 7.25
CA PHE A 164 0.67 -9.32 7.50
C PHE A 164 2.01 -10.04 7.68
N ILE A 165 2.02 -11.23 8.26
CA ILE A 165 3.25 -11.99 8.50
C ILE A 165 3.98 -12.27 7.17
N PRO A 166 3.38 -12.95 6.19
CA PRO A 166 4.05 -13.19 4.92
C PRO A 166 4.30 -11.90 4.11
N LEU A 167 3.48 -10.86 4.25
CA LEU A 167 3.72 -9.57 3.58
C LEU A 167 4.97 -8.88 4.13
N CYS A 168 5.16 -8.85 5.45
CA CYS A 168 6.35 -8.27 6.06
C CYS A 168 7.62 -9.08 5.71
N VAL A 169 7.54 -10.43 5.72
CA VAL A 169 8.63 -11.29 5.27
C VAL A 169 8.94 -11.05 3.79
N GLY A 170 7.91 -10.89 2.96
CA GLY A 170 8.04 -10.58 1.53
C GLY A 170 8.81 -9.29 1.26
N LEU A 171 8.58 -8.22 2.05
CA LEU A 171 9.34 -6.97 1.94
C LEU A 171 10.84 -7.15 2.20
N SER A 172 11.21 -8.02 3.14
CA SER A 172 12.61 -8.35 3.39
C SER A 172 13.18 -9.26 2.30
N ALA A 173 12.42 -10.25 1.85
CA ALA A 173 12.84 -11.20 0.81
C ALA A 173 13.05 -10.53 -0.56
N THR A 174 12.28 -9.48 -0.86
CA THR A 174 12.44 -8.68 -2.10
C THR A 174 13.48 -7.58 -1.97
N GLY A 175 14.22 -7.50 -0.84
CA GLY A 175 15.27 -6.52 -0.64
C GLY A 175 14.77 -5.07 -0.42
N VAL A 176 13.49 -4.87 -0.16
CA VAL A 176 12.96 -3.53 0.18
C VAL A 176 13.40 -3.11 1.58
N THR A 177 13.40 -4.07 2.51
CA THR A 177 13.83 -3.87 3.90
C THR A 177 14.91 -4.87 4.29
N GLU A 178 15.66 -4.55 5.34
CA GLU A 178 16.58 -5.50 5.96
C GLU A 178 15.83 -6.67 6.60
N TRP A 179 16.47 -7.84 6.76
CA TRP A 179 15.86 -9.01 7.40
C TRP A 179 15.48 -8.76 8.87
N SER A 180 16.12 -7.81 9.52
CA SER A 180 15.73 -7.35 10.87
C SER A 180 14.27 -6.88 10.91
N PHE A 181 13.75 -6.31 9.84
CA PHE A 181 12.34 -5.90 9.75
C PHE A 181 11.38 -7.09 9.85
N ALA A 182 11.68 -8.21 9.22
CA ALA A 182 10.85 -9.41 9.33
C ALA A 182 10.70 -9.85 10.80
N VAL A 183 11.79 -9.73 11.59
CA VAL A 183 11.80 -10.09 13.01
C VAL A 183 11.11 -9.01 13.87
N THR A 184 11.46 -7.75 13.70
CA THR A 184 10.93 -6.64 14.51
C THR A 184 9.45 -6.35 14.27
N SER A 185 8.92 -6.71 13.10
CA SER A 185 7.49 -6.62 12.79
C SER A 185 6.65 -7.70 13.49
N LEU A 186 7.23 -8.85 13.89
CA LEU A 186 6.50 -9.97 14.48
C LEU A 186 5.72 -9.62 15.75
N PRO A 187 6.26 -8.90 16.74
CA PRO A 187 5.51 -8.53 17.94
C PRO A 187 4.27 -7.69 17.63
N VAL A 188 4.40 -6.77 16.67
CA VAL A 188 3.31 -5.87 16.24
C VAL A 188 2.24 -6.66 15.50
N ASN A 189 2.64 -7.56 14.61
CA ASN A 189 1.75 -8.47 13.91
C ASN A 189 1.06 -9.44 14.88
N ALA A 190 1.79 -9.99 15.84
CA ALA A 190 1.24 -10.90 16.85
C ALA A 190 0.16 -10.21 17.72
N TRP A 191 0.40 -8.95 18.12
CA TRP A 191 -0.60 -8.16 18.82
C TRP A 191 -1.88 -7.96 18.01
N LEU A 192 -1.76 -7.60 16.73
CA LEU A 192 -2.92 -7.46 15.85
C LEU A 192 -3.68 -8.78 15.69
N VAL A 193 -2.96 -9.89 15.49
CA VAL A 193 -3.56 -11.23 15.38
C VAL A 193 -4.26 -11.62 16.69
N TRP A 194 -3.65 -11.36 17.83
CA TRP A 194 -4.25 -11.62 19.14
C TRP A 194 -5.60 -10.91 19.32
N GLU A 195 -5.67 -9.63 19.01
CA GLU A 195 -6.92 -8.87 19.07
C GLU A 195 -7.94 -9.34 18.01
N ALA A 196 -7.46 -9.77 16.83
CA ALA A 196 -8.33 -10.36 15.81
C ALA A 196 -8.91 -11.72 16.23
N VAL A 197 -8.15 -12.56 16.94
CA VAL A 197 -8.64 -13.81 17.54
C VAL A 197 -9.73 -13.53 18.58
N LYS A 198 -9.53 -12.54 19.46
CA LYS A 198 -10.56 -12.11 20.42
C LYS A 198 -11.81 -11.62 19.69
N PHE A 199 -11.65 -10.80 18.67
CA PHE A 199 -12.76 -10.29 17.86
C PHE A 199 -13.52 -11.42 17.16
N TRP A 200 -12.83 -12.39 16.61
CA TRP A 200 -13.43 -13.58 16.00
C TRP A 200 -14.20 -14.43 17.02
N ARG A 201 -13.59 -14.76 18.17
CA ARG A 201 -14.20 -15.62 19.20
C ARG A 201 -15.40 -14.96 19.89
N LEU A 202 -15.35 -13.65 20.08
CA LEU A 202 -16.37 -12.89 20.79
C LEU A 202 -17.35 -12.17 19.84
N GLU A 203 -17.19 -12.34 18.53
CA GLU A 203 -18.02 -11.73 17.48
C GLU A 203 -18.24 -10.21 17.69
N GLY A 204 -17.23 -9.51 18.18
CA GLY A 204 -17.27 -8.07 18.45
C GLY A 204 -17.79 -7.67 19.85
N HIS A 205 -18.29 -8.63 20.63
CA HIS A 205 -18.79 -8.37 22.00
C HIS A 205 -17.64 -8.21 23.02
N LYS A 206 -17.99 -7.85 24.25
CA LYS A 206 -17.08 -7.72 25.41
C LYS A 206 -15.85 -6.83 25.13
N GLY A 207 -16.03 -5.77 24.32
CA GLY A 207 -14.95 -4.84 24.02
C GLY A 207 -13.96 -5.30 22.91
N SER A 208 -14.11 -6.51 22.36
CA SER A 208 -13.19 -7.06 21.36
C SER A 208 -13.17 -6.24 20.07
N ALA A 209 -14.29 -5.65 19.64
CA ALA A 209 -14.33 -4.75 18.49
C ALA A 209 -13.49 -3.49 18.74
N ARG A 210 -13.55 -2.90 19.94
CA ARG A 210 -12.75 -1.73 20.30
C ARG A 210 -11.28 -2.07 20.39
N GLY A 211 -10.93 -3.23 20.96
CA GLY A 211 -9.56 -3.72 21.04
C GLY A 211 -8.91 -3.86 19.67
N LEU A 212 -9.54 -4.61 18.75
CA LEU A 212 -9.03 -4.79 17.39
C LEU A 212 -8.95 -3.47 16.60
N PHE A 213 -9.96 -2.59 16.75
CA PHE A 213 -9.93 -1.28 16.10
C PHE A 213 -8.69 -0.48 16.50
N TRP A 214 -8.43 -0.33 17.81
CA TRP A 214 -7.26 0.43 18.26
C TRP A 214 -5.93 -0.28 17.95
N ALA A 215 -5.88 -1.61 18.02
CA ALA A 215 -4.71 -2.35 17.58
C ALA A 215 -4.39 -2.04 16.10
N SER A 216 -5.39 -2.03 15.23
CA SER A 216 -5.19 -1.71 13.81
C SER A 216 -4.78 -0.25 13.56
N VAL A 217 -5.26 0.69 14.39
CA VAL A 217 -4.87 2.12 14.29
C VAL A 217 -3.39 2.32 14.57
N TRP A 218 -2.84 1.63 15.58
CA TRP A 218 -1.41 1.71 15.91
C TRP A 218 -0.54 0.83 15.04
N HIS A 219 -1.07 -0.31 14.60
CA HIS A 219 -0.32 -1.28 13.79
C HIS A 219 0.27 -0.66 12.52
N LEU A 220 -0.53 0.02 11.71
CA LEU A 220 -0.07 0.54 10.42
C LEU A 220 1.05 1.58 10.56
N PRO A 221 0.93 2.65 11.40
CA PRO A 221 2.02 3.59 11.60
C PRO A 221 3.30 2.93 12.10
N VAL A 222 3.19 1.99 13.05
CA VAL A 222 4.38 1.30 13.60
C VAL A 222 5.05 0.45 12.52
N ILE A 223 4.30 -0.33 11.74
CA ILE A 223 4.87 -1.13 10.63
C ILE A 223 5.51 -0.21 9.58
N MET A 224 4.89 0.92 9.24
CA MET A 224 5.43 1.87 8.27
C MET A 224 6.74 2.51 8.76
N VAL A 225 6.79 2.93 10.03
CA VAL A 225 8.00 3.49 10.65
C VAL A 225 9.11 2.45 10.72
N LEU A 226 8.80 1.20 11.13
CA LEU A 226 9.77 0.10 11.13
C LEU A 226 10.30 -0.20 9.73
N ALA A 227 9.43 -0.25 8.72
CA ALA A 227 9.85 -0.49 7.33
C ALA A 227 10.74 0.64 6.80
N LEU A 228 10.42 1.90 7.13
CA LEU A 228 11.24 3.05 6.77
C LEU A 228 12.60 3.02 7.47
N ALA A 229 12.60 2.81 8.79
CA ALA A 229 13.84 2.78 9.60
C ALA A 229 14.77 1.62 9.21
N GLN A 230 14.22 0.55 8.63
CA GLN A 230 14.96 -0.64 8.21
C GLN A 230 14.93 -0.83 6.68
N LYS A 231 14.72 0.27 5.93
CA LYS A 231 14.86 0.27 4.47
C LYS A 231 16.30 -0.10 4.10
N LYS A 232 16.46 -1.07 3.19
CA LYS A 232 17.76 -1.60 2.80
C LYS A 232 18.72 -0.48 2.34
N GLY A 233 19.93 -0.47 2.90
CA GLY A 233 20.97 0.52 2.59
C GLY A 233 20.66 1.97 3.01
N MET A 234 19.55 2.25 3.72
CA MET A 234 19.18 3.61 4.10
C MET A 234 20.25 4.27 4.99
N TRP A 235 20.70 3.57 6.02
CA TRP A 235 21.66 4.14 6.97
C TRP A 235 23.05 4.36 6.35
N GLY A 236 23.49 3.49 5.43
CA GLY A 236 24.71 3.70 4.67
C GLY A 236 24.65 4.97 3.81
N ARG A 237 23.51 5.19 3.10
CA ARG A 237 23.31 6.43 2.33
C ARG A 237 23.24 7.67 3.21
N VAL A 238 22.52 7.61 4.34
CA VAL A 238 22.47 8.72 5.31
C VAL A 238 23.85 9.04 5.85
N TRP A 239 24.63 8.00 6.23
CA TRP A 239 25.98 8.17 6.74
C TRP A 239 26.87 8.85 5.71
N ARG A 240 26.90 8.37 4.47
CA ARG A 240 27.68 8.97 3.37
C ARG A 240 27.28 10.42 3.08
N SER A 241 25.97 10.70 3.08
CA SER A 241 25.48 12.06 2.88
C SER A 241 25.90 13.05 3.98
N VAL A 242 26.03 12.57 5.23
CA VAL A 242 26.40 13.42 6.37
C VAL A 242 27.92 13.57 6.49
N PHE A 243 28.68 12.52 6.25
CA PHE A 243 30.12 12.45 6.47
C PHE A 243 30.97 12.55 5.18
N GLY A 244 30.34 12.58 4.00
CA GLY A 244 31.01 12.86 2.75
C GLY A 244 31.91 11.74 2.22
N GLU A 245 31.64 10.49 2.58
CA GLU A 245 32.34 9.34 1.98
C GLU A 245 31.85 9.13 0.52
N PRO A 246 32.75 8.79 -0.44
CA PRO A 246 32.38 8.53 -1.82
C PRO A 246 31.37 7.38 -1.92
N ASP A 247 30.47 7.44 -2.90
CA ASP A 247 29.52 6.38 -3.16
C ASP A 247 30.27 5.13 -3.66
N ALA A 248 29.99 3.97 -3.08
CA ALA A 248 30.62 2.69 -3.43
C ALA A 248 30.35 2.22 -4.89
N GLU A 249 29.49 2.92 -5.60
CA GLU A 249 29.19 2.64 -7.02
C GLU A 249 30.26 3.17 -7.98
N GLU A 250 31.14 4.09 -7.54
CA GLU A 250 32.27 4.57 -8.34
C GLU A 250 33.51 3.64 -8.27
N GLU A 251 33.63 2.80 -7.23
CA GLU A 251 34.75 1.85 -7.12
C GLU A 251 34.58 0.59 -8.01
N ASP A 252 33.35 0.16 -8.28
CA ASP A 252 33.11 -1.04 -9.10
C ASP A 252 33.19 -0.77 -10.62
N GLY A 253 33.25 0.49 -11.04
CA GLY A 253 33.37 0.89 -12.45
C GLY A 253 34.81 0.98 -12.98
N GLU A 254 35.79 1.09 -12.09
CA GLU A 254 37.17 1.32 -12.49
C GLU A 254 38.01 0.01 -12.69
N TRP A 255 37.46 -1.14 -12.32
CA TRP A 255 38.15 -2.44 -12.39
C TRP A 255 37.92 -3.22 -13.67
N VAL A 256 37.17 -2.70 -14.65
CA VAL A 256 36.82 -3.45 -15.88
C VAL A 256 37.78 -3.17 -17.05
N TYR A 257 38.70 -2.24 -16.91
CA TYR A 257 39.63 -1.86 -18.02
C TYR A 257 41.12 -1.96 -17.66
N GLU A 258 41.52 -2.98 -16.91
CA GLU A 258 42.91 -3.39 -16.90
C GLU A 258 43.08 -4.64 -17.80
N ASP A 259 43.54 -4.39 -19.01
CA ASP A 259 44.58 -5.09 -19.75
C ASP A 259 44.27 -6.47 -20.35
N GLU A 260 43.44 -6.50 -21.39
CA GLU A 260 43.61 -7.50 -22.46
C GLU A 260 44.69 -7.08 -23.50
N GLU A 261 45.25 -5.83 -23.47
CA GLU A 261 46.23 -5.38 -24.48
C GLU A 261 47.67 -5.75 -24.17
N ASP A 262 48.06 -6.08 -22.94
CA ASP A 262 49.47 -6.33 -22.61
C ASP A 262 49.94 -7.80 -22.80
N GLU A 263 49.07 -8.78 -22.89
CA GLU A 263 49.47 -10.19 -23.14
C GLU A 263 49.97 -10.41 -24.58
N ASP A 264 49.47 -9.68 -25.55
CA ASP A 264 49.89 -9.86 -26.96
C ASP A 264 51.22 -9.17 -27.28
N VAL A 265 51.60 -8.11 -26.56
CA VAL A 265 52.88 -7.42 -26.73
C VAL A 265 54.02 -8.24 -26.13
N VAL A 266 53.81 -8.92 -25.01
CA VAL A 266 54.84 -9.78 -24.37
C VAL A 266 55.14 -11.02 -25.21
N LYS A 267 54.11 -11.59 -25.87
CA LYS A 267 54.32 -12.74 -26.76
C LYS A 267 55.05 -12.40 -28.06
N ALA A 268 54.99 -11.14 -28.50
CA ALA A 268 55.71 -10.67 -29.69
C ALA A 268 57.21 -10.41 -29.44
N VAL A 269 57.62 -10.09 -28.22
CA VAL A 269 59.02 -9.83 -27.86
C VAL A 269 59.80 -11.10 -27.57
N VAL A 270 59.17 -12.21 -27.20
CA VAL A 270 59.84 -13.51 -26.90
C VAL A 270 60.06 -14.34 -28.16
N LYS A 271 59.53 -13.95 -29.31
CA LYS A 271 59.74 -14.64 -30.62
C LYS A 271 60.77 -13.97 -31.60
N LYS A 272 61.57 -13.04 -31.14
CA LYS A 272 62.77 -12.55 -31.83
C LYS A 272 63.95 -12.87 -30.97
#